data_148d03ec935c4465eaec211dce8f2a63
#
_entry.id   148d03ec935c4465eaec211dce8f2a63
#
_cell.length_a   1.000
_cell.length_b   1.000
_cell.length_c   1.000
_cell.angle_alpha   90.00
_cell.angle_beta   90.00
_cell.angle_gamma   90.00
#
_symmetry.space_group_name_H-M   'P 1'
#
loop_
_entity.id
_entity.type
_entity.pdbx_description
1 polymer ?
#
loop_
_entity_poly.entity_id
_entity_poly.type
_entity_poly.pdbx_seq_one_letter_code
_entity_poly.pdbx_strand_id
1 'polypeptide(L)'
;MSGFKRATKAAAKLRLGLIGPAGSGKTMTALRVAHGLGGRVAVIDTERGSASLYSGEHGLQFDVMELDSYEAERFIQAIREAEQAGYDVLIIDSLSHAWAGKGGILEFVDKAAKRSGGGSFSGWRDATPLHNQLVDAILGAKMHVICTLRSKVEHVIETVNGRTQVRKVGLQPVQRDGLEYEFTVVGDVTQDHELIVTKTRAAWLKDAIIREAGEDLGRQLAAWLKDGAAAPAQPAAAAGTEEPLPIRIATHISQAATVRTLGRIADRIDALLSEGQLTDDQASDLREAIDRRHDVIEPKESVDGVA
;
A
#
# COMPACT_ATOMS: atom_id res chain seq x y z
N MET A 1 15.66 -7.56 -37.89
CA MET A 1 14.87 -6.43 -37.31
C MET A 1 15.25 -6.32 -35.84
N SER A 2 15.54 -5.12 -35.34
CA SER A 2 15.83 -4.93 -33.92
C SER A 2 14.59 -5.19 -33.07
N GLY A 3 14.69 -6.00 -32.01
CA GLY A 3 13.62 -6.23 -31.02
C GLY A 3 13.35 -5.03 -30.10
N PHE A 4 14.20 -3.99 -30.14
CA PHE A 4 14.08 -2.78 -29.34
C PHE A 4 13.03 -1.82 -29.92
N LYS A 5 12.15 -1.31 -29.03
CA LYS A 5 11.14 -0.29 -29.34
C LYS A 5 11.33 0.91 -28.42
N ARG A 6 10.95 2.10 -28.90
CA ARG A 6 10.92 3.29 -28.04
C ARG A 6 9.94 3.07 -26.89
N ALA A 7 10.40 3.28 -25.65
CA ALA A 7 9.56 3.14 -24.46
C ALA A 7 8.47 4.23 -24.46
N THR A 8 7.23 3.80 -24.19
CA THR A 8 6.07 4.69 -24.01
C THR A 8 5.25 4.18 -22.83
N LYS A 9 4.57 5.07 -22.14
CA LYS A 9 3.61 4.68 -21.08
C LYS A 9 2.29 4.17 -21.66
N ALA A 10 2.07 4.34 -22.97
CA ALA A 10 0.85 3.95 -23.64
C ALA A 10 0.50 2.49 -23.32
N ALA A 11 -0.72 2.26 -22.88
CA ALA A 11 -1.26 0.96 -22.46
C ALA A 11 -0.70 0.35 -21.15
N ALA A 12 0.11 1.08 -20.38
CA ALA A 12 0.50 0.59 -19.05
C ALA A 12 -0.71 0.53 -18.11
N LYS A 13 -0.83 -0.57 -17.38
CA LYS A 13 -1.89 -0.75 -16.40
C LYS A 13 -1.33 -0.59 -14.98
N LEU A 14 -2.09 0.08 -14.11
CA LEU A 14 -1.72 0.27 -12.71
C LEU A 14 -1.66 -1.08 -11.97
N ARG A 15 -0.66 -1.23 -11.12
CA ARG A 15 -0.58 -2.25 -10.08
C ARG A 15 -0.38 -1.52 -8.77
N LEU A 16 -1.45 -1.41 -7.98
CA LEU A 16 -1.45 -0.68 -6.70
C LEU A 16 -1.56 -1.65 -5.54
N GLY A 17 -0.63 -1.59 -4.60
CA GLY A 17 -0.69 -2.29 -3.33
C GLY A 17 -1.07 -1.35 -2.19
N LEU A 18 -2.13 -1.67 -1.45
CA LEU A 18 -2.57 -0.93 -0.26
C LEU A 18 -2.37 -1.84 0.97
N ILE A 19 -1.40 -1.52 1.79
CA ILE A 19 -1.02 -2.30 2.97
C ILE A 19 -1.56 -1.60 4.22
N GLY A 20 -2.08 -2.33 5.20
CA GLY A 20 -2.50 -1.70 6.45
C GLY A 20 -3.21 -2.64 7.43
N PRO A 21 -3.35 -2.23 8.69
CA PRO A 21 -4.05 -2.99 9.72
C PRO A 21 -5.57 -3.05 9.47
N ALA A 22 -6.27 -3.86 10.26
CA ALA A 22 -7.74 -3.87 10.26
C ALA A 22 -8.28 -2.48 10.61
N GLY A 23 -9.37 -2.06 9.95
CA GLY A 23 -10.00 -0.76 10.19
C GLY A 23 -9.27 0.46 9.63
N SER A 24 -8.16 0.29 8.89
CA SER A 24 -7.44 1.43 8.30
C SER A 24 -8.11 2.05 7.06
N GLY A 25 -9.21 1.46 6.55
CA GLY A 25 -9.92 1.99 5.37
C GLY A 25 -9.39 1.51 4.03
N LYS A 26 -8.58 0.45 3.96
CA LYS A 26 -8.02 -0.09 2.69
C LYS A 26 -9.06 -0.35 1.62
N THR A 27 -10.17 -1.00 1.97
CA THR A 27 -11.28 -1.32 1.06
C THR A 27 -11.89 -0.05 0.48
N MET A 28 -12.24 0.91 1.33
CA MET A 28 -12.79 2.20 0.91
C MET A 28 -11.81 2.98 0.02
N THR A 29 -10.53 3.04 0.41
CA THR A 29 -9.46 3.65 -0.39
C THR A 29 -9.35 2.98 -1.76
N ALA A 30 -9.36 1.63 -1.81
CA ALA A 30 -9.28 0.88 -3.06
C ALA A 30 -10.48 1.20 -3.98
N LEU A 31 -11.70 1.19 -3.45
CA LEU A 31 -12.92 1.48 -4.19
C LEU A 31 -12.94 2.91 -4.73
N ARG A 32 -12.60 3.89 -3.91
CA ARG A 32 -12.55 5.30 -4.32
C ARG A 32 -11.47 5.57 -5.37
N VAL A 33 -10.27 4.99 -5.21
CA VAL A 33 -9.20 5.08 -6.22
C VAL A 33 -9.62 4.40 -7.52
N ALA A 34 -10.27 3.21 -7.45
CA ALA A 34 -10.80 2.51 -8.61
C ALA A 34 -11.84 3.35 -9.36
N HIS A 35 -12.76 3.99 -8.64
CA HIS A 35 -13.74 4.91 -9.23
C HIS A 35 -13.04 6.09 -9.93
N GLY A 36 -12.01 6.65 -9.32
CA GLY A 36 -11.20 7.72 -9.93
C GLY A 36 -10.42 7.29 -11.17
N LEU A 37 -9.98 6.03 -11.27
CA LEU A 37 -9.37 5.46 -12.48
C LEU A 37 -10.37 5.40 -13.64
N GLY A 38 -11.66 5.27 -13.34
CA GLY A 38 -12.76 5.21 -14.27
C GLY A 38 -12.99 3.84 -14.90
N GLY A 39 -14.14 3.70 -15.58
CA GLY A 39 -14.56 2.44 -16.19
C GLY A 39 -15.32 1.51 -15.24
N ARG A 40 -15.49 0.24 -15.65
CA ARG A 40 -16.20 -0.78 -14.87
C ARG A 40 -15.27 -1.39 -13.82
N VAL A 41 -15.74 -1.45 -12.57
CA VAL A 41 -14.97 -1.96 -11.43
C VAL A 41 -15.51 -3.33 -11.01
N ALA A 42 -14.60 -4.31 -10.85
CA ALA A 42 -14.89 -5.59 -10.20
C ALA A 42 -14.10 -5.74 -8.91
N VAL A 43 -14.65 -6.44 -7.95
CA VAL A 43 -14.02 -6.78 -6.67
C VAL A 43 -14.01 -8.30 -6.49
N ILE A 44 -12.84 -8.88 -6.27
CA ILE A 44 -12.71 -10.21 -5.70
C ILE A 44 -12.71 -10.03 -4.18
N ASP A 45 -13.83 -10.38 -3.55
CA ASP A 45 -14.02 -10.26 -2.10
C ASP A 45 -13.67 -11.60 -1.43
N THR A 46 -12.71 -11.55 -0.53
CA THR A 46 -12.31 -12.68 0.32
C THR A 46 -12.69 -12.44 1.80
N GLU A 47 -13.40 -11.35 2.08
CA GLU A 47 -13.84 -10.93 3.41
C GLU A 47 -15.36 -11.10 3.62
N ARG A 48 -15.94 -12.09 2.92
CA ARG A 48 -17.34 -12.54 3.10
C ARG A 48 -18.37 -11.44 2.91
N GLY A 49 -18.33 -10.76 1.78
CA GLY A 49 -19.31 -9.73 1.41
C GLY A 49 -19.07 -8.38 2.06
N SER A 50 -17.92 -8.17 2.75
CA SER A 50 -17.67 -6.90 3.42
C SER A 50 -17.53 -5.74 2.43
N ALA A 51 -17.03 -5.97 1.23
CA ALA A 51 -16.95 -4.95 0.19
C ALA A 51 -18.34 -4.45 -0.23
N SER A 52 -19.34 -5.35 -0.27
CA SER A 52 -20.71 -5.03 -0.68
C SER A 52 -21.40 -4.00 0.22
N LEU A 53 -20.95 -3.86 1.47
CA LEU A 53 -21.48 -2.85 2.40
C LEU A 53 -21.21 -1.41 1.94
N TYR A 54 -20.23 -1.22 1.06
CA TYR A 54 -19.89 0.10 0.48
C TYR A 54 -20.64 0.41 -0.81
N SER A 55 -21.51 -0.48 -1.30
CA SER A 55 -22.29 -0.26 -2.52
C SER A 55 -23.21 0.95 -2.38
N GLY A 56 -23.10 1.90 -3.30
CA GLY A 56 -23.85 3.16 -3.29
C GLY A 56 -23.27 4.25 -2.39
N GLU A 57 -22.38 3.94 -1.47
CA GLU A 57 -21.66 4.92 -0.67
C GLU A 57 -20.78 5.80 -1.60
N HIS A 58 -20.81 7.11 -1.40
CA HIS A 58 -20.09 8.07 -2.28
C HIS A 58 -20.37 7.88 -3.79
N GLY A 59 -21.50 7.27 -4.16
CA GLY A 59 -21.82 6.95 -5.56
C GLY A 59 -21.02 5.78 -6.15
N LEU A 60 -20.34 4.99 -5.33
CA LEU A 60 -19.53 3.85 -5.75
C LEU A 60 -20.43 2.74 -6.34
N GLN A 61 -20.09 2.29 -7.54
CA GLN A 61 -20.72 1.16 -8.24
C GLN A 61 -19.63 0.17 -8.65
N PHE A 62 -19.82 -1.09 -8.31
CA PHE A 62 -18.91 -2.18 -8.62
C PHE A 62 -19.62 -3.52 -8.58
N ASP A 63 -19.10 -4.48 -9.31
CA ASP A 63 -19.55 -5.88 -9.27
C ASP A 63 -18.65 -6.69 -8.33
N VAL A 64 -19.17 -7.70 -7.64
CA VAL A 64 -18.44 -8.48 -6.64
C VAL A 64 -18.47 -9.96 -7.00
N MET A 65 -17.31 -10.62 -6.86
CA MET A 65 -17.15 -12.07 -6.81
C MET A 65 -16.63 -12.45 -5.43
N GLU A 66 -17.43 -13.18 -4.66
CA GLU A 66 -17.00 -13.72 -3.37
C GLU A 66 -16.26 -15.05 -3.56
N LEU A 67 -15.13 -15.22 -2.87
CA LEU A 67 -14.38 -16.48 -2.84
C LEU A 67 -14.52 -17.16 -1.47
N ASP A 68 -14.94 -18.42 -1.47
CA ASP A 68 -15.06 -19.27 -0.25
C ASP A 68 -13.76 -20.01 0.07
N SER A 69 -12.86 -20.11 -0.89
CA SER A 69 -11.56 -20.75 -0.77
C SER A 69 -10.49 -19.91 -1.46
N TYR A 70 -9.28 -19.99 -0.95
CA TYR A 70 -8.24 -19.02 -1.27
C TYR A 70 -7.02 -19.65 -1.94
N GLU A 71 -7.27 -20.75 -2.70
CA GLU A 71 -6.28 -21.34 -3.58
C GLU A 71 -5.87 -20.34 -4.67
N ALA A 72 -4.58 -20.29 -5.00
CA ALA A 72 -4.06 -19.35 -5.99
C ALA A 72 -4.75 -19.50 -7.36
N GLU A 73 -5.13 -20.72 -7.74
CA GLU A 73 -5.84 -21.02 -8.99
C GLU A 73 -7.21 -20.33 -9.05
N ARG A 74 -7.91 -20.20 -7.91
CA ARG A 74 -9.21 -19.51 -7.84
C ARG A 74 -9.04 -18.01 -8.12
N PHE A 75 -8.01 -17.39 -7.55
CA PHE A 75 -7.69 -15.99 -7.87
C PHE A 75 -7.31 -15.82 -9.35
N ILE A 76 -6.46 -16.71 -9.88
CA ILE A 76 -6.06 -16.69 -11.29
C ILE A 76 -7.29 -16.79 -12.20
N GLN A 77 -8.22 -17.70 -11.88
CA GLN A 77 -9.46 -17.87 -12.61
C GLN A 77 -10.32 -16.59 -12.54
N ALA A 78 -10.54 -16.03 -11.34
CA ALA A 78 -11.32 -14.83 -11.14
C ALA A 78 -10.74 -13.61 -11.88
N ILE A 79 -9.41 -13.46 -11.92
CA ILE A 79 -8.72 -12.42 -12.71
C ILE A 79 -9.04 -12.59 -14.20
N ARG A 80 -8.97 -13.82 -14.73
CA ARG A 80 -9.29 -14.09 -16.15
C ARG A 80 -10.75 -13.84 -16.48
N GLU A 81 -11.66 -14.21 -15.58
CA GLU A 81 -13.10 -13.94 -15.75
C GLU A 81 -13.38 -12.44 -15.79
N ALA A 82 -12.74 -11.65 -14.91
CA ALA A 82 -12.85 -10.21 -14.93
C ALA A 82 -12.32 -9.60 -16.24
N GLU A 83 -11.19 -10.10 -16.77
CA GLU A 83 -10.68 -9.69 -18.10
C GLU A 83 -11.66 -10.00 -19.22
N GLN A 84 -12.20 -11.22 -19.26
CA GLN A 84 -13.14 -11.66 -20.29
C GLN A 84 -14.46 -10.87 -20.24
N ALA A 85 -14.90 -10.50 -19.05
CA ALA A 85 -16.10 -9.66 -18.84
C ALA A 85 -15.87 -8.18 -19.19
N GLY A 86 -14.62 -7.78 -19.48
CA GLY A 86 -14.28 -6.42 -19.93
C GLY A 86 -14.30 -5.39 -18.80
N TYR A 87 -13.90 -5.75 -17.59
CA TYR A 87 -13.69 -4.79 -16.50
C TYR A 87 -12.42 -3.97 -16.75
N ASP A 88 -12.46 -2.70 -16.36
CA ASP A 88 -11.34 -1.76 -16.49
C ASP A 88 -10.43 -1.77 -15.26
N VAL A 89 -11.03 -2.01 -14.09
CA VAL A 89 -10.33 -2.06 -12.79
C VAL A 89 -10.78 -3.30 -12.02
N LEU A 90 -9.82 -4.03 -11.49
CA LEU A 90 -10.04 -5.14 -10.57
C LEU A 90 -9.45 -4.78 -9.21
N ILE A 91 -10.24 -4.99 -8.16
CA ILE A 91 -9.78 -4.95 -6.77
C ILE A 91 -9.70 -6.39 -6.25
N ILE A 92 -8.61 -6.74 -5.56
CA ILE A 92 -8.46 -8.01 -4.83
C ILE A 92 -8.43 -7.67 -3.34
N ASP A 93 -9.51 -7.95 -2.62
CA ASP A 93 -9.67 -7.61 -1.20
C ASP A 93 -9.97 -8.84 -0.34
N SER A 94 -8.96 -9.48 0.26
CA SER A 94 -7.56 -9.08 0.26
C SER A 94 -6.66 -10.18 -0.33
N LEU A 95 -5.58 -9.78 -0.97
CA LEU A 95 -4.57 -10.70 -1.50
C LEU A 95 -3.86 -11.52 -0.40
N SER A 96 -3.89 -11.04 0.85
CA SER A 96 -3.33 -11.76 1.99
C SER A 96 -3.97 -13.12 2.24
N HIS A 97 -5.22 -13.33 1.83
CA HIS A 97 -5.87 -14.63 1.97
C HIS A 97 -5.32 -15.68 0.99
N ALA A 98 -4.89 -15.27 -0.21
CA ALA A 98 -4.18 -16.19 -1.13
C ALA A 98 -2.87 -16.72 -0.52
N TRP A 99 -2.28 -15.99 0.44
CA TRP A 99 -1.08 -16.39 1.16
C TRP A 99 -1.39 -17.23 2.40
N ALA A 100 -2.13 -16.67 3.35
CA ALA A 100 -2.33 -17.21 4.70
C ALA A 100 -3.77 -17.67 5.00
N GLY A 101 -4.69 -17.60 4.02
CA GLY A 101 -6.06 -18.08 4.18
C GLY A 101 -6.20 -19.58 3.95
N LYS A 102 -7.42 -20.09 4.15
CA LYS A 102 -7.77 -21.50 3.93
C LYS A 102 -7.56 -21.89 2.46
N GLY A 103 -6.70 -22.86 2.20
CA GLY A 103 -6.30 -23.26 0.85
C GLY A 103 -5.18 -22.40 0.25
N GLY A 104 -4.76 -21.32 0.93
CA GLY A 104 -3.70 -20.43 0.46
C GLY A 104 -2.32 -21.10 0.42
N ILE A 105 -1.34 -20.36 -0.06
CA ILE A 105 0.02 -20.85 -0.35
C ILE A 105 0.67 -21.52 0.87
N LEU A 106 0.54 -20.94 2.08
CA LEU A 106 1.14 -21.53 3.29
C LEU A 106 0.53 -22.90 3.61
N GLU A 107 -0.79 -23.04 3.53
CA GLU A 107 -1.45 -24.33 3.75
C GLU A 107 -1.08 -25.34 2.65
N PHE A 108 -0.92 -24.88 1.40
CA PHE A 108 -0.44 -25.72 0.31
C PHE A 108 0.98 -26.25 0.58
N VAL A 109 1.90 -25.40 1.07
CA VAL A 109 3.26 -25.80 1.48
C VAL A 109 3.20 -26.92 2.52
N ASP A 110 2.39 -26.75 3.56
CA ASP A 110 2.26 -27.75 4.62
C ASP A 110 1.71 -29.09 4.11
N LYS A 111 0.69 -29.05 3.24
CA LYS A 111 0.12 -30.25 2.64
C LYS A 111 1.12 -30.95 1.71
N ALA A 112 1.87 -30.21 0.91
CA ALA A 112 2.88 -30.75 0.01
C ALA A 112 4.06 -31.37 0.78
N ALA A 113 4.54 -30.72 1.84
CA ALA A 113 5.58 -31.22 2.72
C ALA A 113 5.17 -32.56 3.37
N LYS A 114 3.93 -32.65 3.88
CA LYS A 114 3.40 -33.89 4.47
C LYS A 114 3.30 -35.04 3.45
N ARG A 115 2.88 -34.76 2.21
CA ARG A 115 2.77 -35.77 1.14
C ARG A 115 4.11 -36.31 0.71
N SER A 116 5.14 -35.46 0.66
CA SER A 116 6.48 -35.88 0.20
C SER A 116 7.32 -36.56 1.29
N GLY A 117 6.85 -36.62 2.54
CA GLY A 117 7.65 -37.10 3.69
C GLY A 117 8.89 -36.22 3.95
N GLY A 118 9.02 -35.09 3.26
CA GLY A 118 10.11 -34.15 3.38
C GLY A 118 9.76 -32.97 4.32
N GLY A 119 10.78 -32.22 4.74
CA GLY A 119 10.56 -31.00 5.50
C GLY A 119 9.89 -29.90 4.68
N SER A 120 9.64 -28.72 5.30
CA SER A 120 8.99 -27.57 4.66
C SER A 120 9.65 -27.14 3.34
N PHE A 121 10.95 -27.38 3.17
CA PHE A 121 11.67 -27.07 1.93
C PHE A 121 11.09 -27.79 0.70
N SER A 122 10.66 -29.06 0.84
CA SER A 122 10.03 -29.78 -0.27
C SER A 122 8.67 -29.19 -0.67
N GLY A 123 7.90 -28.68 0.31
CA GLY A 123 6.62 -28.01 0.05
C GLY A 123 6.78 -26.71 -0.73
N TRP A 124 7.84 -25.96 -0.46
CA TRP A 124 8.13 -24.72 -1.18
C TRP A 124 8.53 -24.93 -2.64
N ARG A 125 9.14 -26.06 -2.98
CA ARG A 125 9.45 -26.41 -4.37
C ARG A 125 8.19 -26.44 -5.24
N ASP A 126 7.08 -26.96 -4.69
CA ASP A 126 5.81 -27.09 -5.41
C ASP A 126 4.97 -25.80 -5.30
N ALA A 127 5.03 -25.09 -4.19
CA ALA A 127 4.25 -23.89 -3.94
C ALA A 127 4.79 -22.64 -4.66
N THR A 128 6.12 -22.52 -4.83
CA THR A 128 6.74 -21.36 -5.46
C THR A 128 6.27 -21.12 -6.90
N PRO A 129 6.19 -22.13 -7.78
CA PRO A 129 5.65 -21.95 -9.13
C PRO A 129 4.20 -21.48 -9.13
N LEU A 130 3.38 -21.99 -8.21
CA LEU A 130 1.98 -21.62 -8.09
C LEU A 130 1.83 -20.16 -7.64
N HIS A 131 2.60 -19.74 -6.64
CA HIS A 131 2.64 -18.33 -6.21
C HIS A 131 3.08 -17.41 -7.36
N ASN A 132 4.12 -17.79 -8.09
CA ASN A 132 4.60 -17.01 -9.23
C ASN A 132 3.53 -16.89 -10.32
N GLN A 133 2.77 -17.96 -10.61
CA GLN A 133 1.66 -17.90 -11.55
C GLN A 133 0.56 -16.90 -11.12
N LEU A 134 0.26 -16.81 -9.82
CA LEU A 134 -0.67 -15.81 -9.31
C LEU A 134 -0.12 -14.39 -9.51
N VAL A 135 1.16 -14.17 -9.18
CA VAL A 135 1.82 -12.88 -9.40
C VAL A 135 1.81 -12.51 -10.89
N ASP A 136 2.16 -13.47 -11.77
CA ASP A 136 2.15 -13.28 -13.23
C ASP A 136 0.74 -12.93 -13.75
N ALA A 137 -0.32 -13.56 -13.19
CA ALA A 137 -1.69 -13.24 -13.56
C ALA A 137 -2.07 -11.80 -13.15
N ILE A 138 -1.66 -11.36 -11.97
CA ILE A 138 -1.87 -9.97 -11.52
C ILE A 138 -1.11 -8.99 -12.43
N LEU A 139 0.16 -9.27 -12.73
CA LEU A 139 1.00 -8.38 -13.53
C LEU A 139 0.60 -8.33 -15.00
N GLY A 140 0.20 -9.49 -15.56
CA GLY A 140 -0.19 -9.65 -16.95
C GLY A 140 -1.60 -9.15 -17.27
N ALA A 141 -2.44 -8.88 -16.25
CA ALA A 141 -3.83 -8.45 -16.42
C ALA A 141 -3.95 -7.20 -17.30
N LYS A 142 -4.90 -7.21 -18.27
CA LYS A 142 -5.13 -6.12 -19.22
C LYS A 142 -5.95 -4.95 -18.64
N MET A 143 -6.30 -5.03 -17.39
CA MET A 143 -7.00 -4.02 -16.58
C MET A 143 -6.11 -3.48 -15.48
N HIS A 144 -6.49 -2.37 -14.84
CA HIS A 144 -5.84 -1.91 -13.61
C HIS A 144 -6.12 -2.89 -12.48
N VAL A 145 -5.12 -3.17 -11.63
CA VAL A 145 -5.30 -4.07 -10.48
C VAL A 145 -4.89 -3.34 -9.20
N ILE A 146 -5.77 -3.36 -8.21
CA ILE A 146 -5.56 -2.84 -6.86
C ILE A 146 -5.65 -4.03 -5.91
N CYS A 147 -4.60 -4.26 -5.13
CA CYS A 147 -4.57 -5.31 -4.11
C CYS A 147 -4.54 -4.69 -2.73
N THR A 148 -5.46 -5.06 -1.85
CA THR A 148 -5.31 -4.77 -0.44
C THR A 148 -4.53 -5.90 0.23
N LEU A 149 -3.68 -5.53 1.19
CA LEU A 149 -2.88 -6.46 1.98
C LEU A 149 -3.05 -6.14 3.47
N ARG A 150 -3.31 -7.16 4.25
CA ARG A 150 -3.29 -7.06 5.71
C ARG A 150 -1.86 -6.89 6.16
N SER A 151 -1.64 -6.08 7.18
CA SER A 151 -0.34 -5.95 7.82
C SER A 151 -0.33 -6.57 9.20
N LYS A 152 0.84 -7.07 9.58
CA LYS A 152 1.19 -7.48 10.95
C LYS A 152 2.32 -6.59 11.45
N VAL A 153 2.43 -6.50 12.78
CA VAL A 153 3.56 -5.81 13.39
C VAL A 153 4.80 -6.67 13.21
N GLU A 154 5.82 -6.11 12.61
CA GLU A 154 7.13 -6.75 12.52
C GLU A 154 7.93 -6.50 13.80
N HIS A 155 8.48 -7.58 14.36
CA HIS A 155 9.36 -7.53 15.50
C HIS A 155 10.72 -8.08 15.10
N VAL A 156 11.76 -7.29 15.27
CA VAL A 156 13.15 -7.72 15.10
C VAL A 156 13.77 -8.02 16.46
N ILE A 157 14.43 -9.16 16.55
CA ILE A 157 15.20 -9.55 17.72
C ILE A 157 16.63 -9.02 17.53
N GLU A 158 17.02 -8.03 18.30
CA GLU A 158 18.36 -7.45 18.29
C GLU A 158 19.09 -7.82 19.58
N THR A 159 20.41 -8.09 19.46
CA THR A 159 21.27 -8.27 20.62
C THR A 159 22.03 -6.97 20.86
N VAL A 160 21.62 -6.19 21.85
CA VAL A 160 22.28 -4.94 22.24
C VAL A 160 22.95 -5.18 23.60
N ASN A 161 24.27 -4.94 23.66
CA ASN A 161 25.08 -5.13 24.88
C ASN A 161 24.95 -6.54 25.50
N GLY A 162 24.86 -7.59 24.68
CA GLY A 162 24.74 -8.99 25.14
C GLY A 162 23.34 -9.36 25.67
N ARG A 163 22.35 -8.47 25.57
CA ARG A 163 20.96 -8.75 25.92
C ARG A 163 20.09 -8.79 24.67
N THR A 164 19.30 -9.82 24.55
CA THR A 164 18.31 -9.95 23.48
C THR A 164 17.14 -9.01 23.77
N GLN A 165 16.86 -8.09 22.85
CA GLN A 165 15.72 -7.18 22.90
C GLN A 165 14.84 -7.40 21.67
N VAL A 166 13.52 -7.35 21.87
CA VAL A 166 12.54 -7.39 20.78
C VAL A 166 12.14 -5.94 20.46
N ARG A 167 12.52 -5.47 19.28
CA ARG A 167 12.14 -4.14 18.79
C ARG A 167 11.06 -4.25 17.73
N LYS A 168 10.01 -3.44 17.88
CA LYS A 168 8.98 -3.27 16.85
C LYS A 168 9.56 -2.39 15.72
N VAL A 169 9.65 -2.93 14.49
CA VAL A 169 10.32 -2.25 13.36
C VAL A 169 9.34 -1.59 12.40
N GLY A 170 8.09 -2.07 12.33
CA GLY A 170 7.13 -1.51 11.39
C GLY A 170 5.92 -2.40 11.15
N LEU A 171 5.28 -2.19 10.00
CA LEU A 171 4.19 -3.02 9.51
C LEU A 171 4.71 -3.83 8.33
N GLN A 172 4.65 -5.15 8.43
CA GLN A 172 4.97 -6.07 7.34
C GLN A 172 3.69 -6.58 6.69
N PRO A 173 3.55 -6.63 5.36
CA PRO A 173 2.40 -7.22 4.72
C PRO A 173 2.30 -8.73 5.01
N VAL A 174 1.09 -9.23 5.17
CA VAL A 174 0.83 -10.67 5.26
C VAL A 174 0.82 -11.21 3.83
N GLN A 175 2.02 -11.44 3.30
CA GLN A 175 2.28 -11.96 1.96
C GLN A 175 3.74 -12.43 1.90
N ARG A 176 4.14 -13.05 0.78
CA ARG A 176 5.54 -13.38 0.50
C ARG A 176 6.38 -12.11 0.41
N ASP A 177 7.52 -12.12 1.07
CA ASP A 177 8.46 -10.99 1.02
C ASP A 177 8.88 -10.69 -0.42
N GLY A 178 8.95 -9.41 -0.74
CA GLY A 178 9.35 -8.93 -2.06
C GLY A 178 8.21 -8.74 -3.06
N LEU A 179 6.96 -9.10 -2.72
CA LEU A 179 5.82 -8.86 -3.62
C LEU A 179 5.62 -7.37 -3.91
N GLU A 180 5.95 -6.50 -2.97
CA GLU A 180 5.84 -5.05 -3.12
C GLU A 180 6.69 -4.49 -4.27
N TYR A 181 7.78 -5.17 -4.64
CA TYR A 181 8.61 -4.76 -5.78
C TYR A 181 7.89 -4.89 -7.12
N GLU A 182 6.90 -5.74 -7.20
CA GLU A 182 6.15 -5.99 -8.44
C GLU A 182 5.10 -4.89 -8.72
N PHE A 183 4.61 -4.22 -7.70
CA PHE A 183 3.60 -3.17 -7.87
C PHE A 183 4.19 -1.89 -8.48
N THR A 184 3.35 -1.13 -9.20
CA THR A 184 3.69 0.19 -9.74
C THR A 184 3.77 1.24 -8.64
N VAL A 185 2.81 1.17 -7.71
CA VAL A 185 2.70 2.02 -6.51
C VAL A 185 2.35 1.13 -5.33
N VAL A 186 2.98 1.37 -4.19
CA VAL A 186 2.66 0.75 -2.90
C VAL A 186 2.53 1.84 -1.86
N GLY A 187 1.57 1.71 -0.97
CA GLY A 187 1.46 2.61 0.16
C GLY A 187 0.81 1.95 1.37
N ASP A 188 1.20 2.44 2.53
CA ASP A 188 0.65 2.05 3.81
C ASP A 188 -0.57 2.90 4.14
N VAL A 189 -1.72 2.26 4.36
CA VAL A 189 -2.94 2.91 4.82
C VAL A 189 -2.98 2.85 6.35
N THR A 190 -2.93 4.00 6.98
CA THR A 190 -2.87 4.13 8.44
C THR A 190 -4.27 4.05 9.06
N GLN A 191 -4.35 3.91 10.39
CA GLN A 191 -5.62 3.98 11.10
C GLN A 191 -6.25 5.39 11.10
N ASP A 192 -5.44 6.41 10.78
CA ASP A 192 -5.89 7.78 10.59
C ASP A 192 -6.33 8.05 9.14
N HIS A 193 -6.50 6.97 8.35
CA HIS A 193 -6.91 7.00 6.94
C HIS A 193 -5.96 7.77 6.02
N GLU A 194 -4.68 7.80 6.34
CA GLU A 194 -3.64 8.37 5.50
C GLU A 194 -2.97 7.28 4.67
N LEU A 195 -2.77 7.55 3.39
CA LEU A 195 -1.96 6.74 2.50
C LEU A 195 -0.54 7.28 2.47
N ILE A 196 0.40 6.55 3.05
CA ILE A 196 1.83 6.86 3.01
C ILE A 196 2.44 6.06 1.86
N VAL A 197 2.89 6.75 0.82
CA VAL A 197 3.48 6.09 -0.35
C VAL A 197 4.88 5.60 0.00
N THR A 198 5.07 4.28 0.02
CA THR A 198 6.35 3.64 0.36
C THR A 198 7.15 3.24 -0.88
N LYS A 199 6.48 3.04 -2.01
CA LYS A 199 7.11 2.75 -3.30
C LYS A 199 6.28 3.35 -4.43
N THR A 200 6.94 3.97 -5.40
CA THR A 200 6.26 4.49 -6.59
C THR A 200 7.18 4.54 -7.80
N ARG A 201 6.59 4.36 -9.00
CA ARG A 201 7.23 4.68 -10.29
C ARG A 201 6.77 6.03 -10.85
N ALA A 202 5.81 6.67 -10.19
CA ALA A 202 5.33 8.02 -10.50
C ALA A 202 6.10 9.04 -9.65
N ALA A 203 7.01 9.80 -10.27
CA ALA A 203 7.91 10.71 -9.53
C ALA A 203 7.15 11.72 -8.65
N TRP A 204 5.96 12.17 -9.10
CA TRP A 204 5.13 13.11 -8.36
C TRP A 204 4.50 12.53 -7.08
N LEU A 205 4.49 11.18 -6.92
CA LEU A 205 4.03 10.50 -5.70
C LEU A 205 5.18 10.15 -4.73
N LYS A 206 6.41 10.49 -5.08
CA LYS A 206 7.54 10.19 -4.19
C LYS A 206 7.34 10.86 -2.84
N ASP A 207 7.44 10.08 -1.77
CA ASP A 207 7.32 10.52 -0.37
C ASP A 207 5.96 11.18 -0.03
N ALA A 208 4.91 10.92 -0.84
CA ALA A 208 3.60 11.50 -0.62
C ALA A 208 2.90 10.87 0.59
N ILE A 209 2.25 11.73 1.39
CA ILE A 209 1.29 11.35 2.42
C ILE A 209 -0.05 11.97 2.00
N ILE A 210 -1.04 11.11 1.75
CA ILE A 210 -2.33 11.55 1.20
C ILE A 210 -3.42 11.18 2.20
N ARG A 211 -4.04 12.19 2.79
CA ARG A 211 -5.18 11.98 3.69
C ARG A 211 -6.40 11.58 2.87
N GLU A 212 -7.10 10.53 3.32
CA GLU A 212 -8.32 10.03 2.69
C GLU A 212 -8.15 9.83 1.17
N ALA A 213 -7.05 9.17 0.76
CA ALA A 213 -6.76 8.91 -0.65
C ALA A 213 -7.99 8.28 -1.35
N GLY A 214 -8.35 8.83 -2.51
CA GLY A 214 -9.58 8.45 -3.19
C GLY A 214 -9.57 8.79 -4.67
N GLU A 215 -10.70 9.31 -5.17
CA GLU A 215 -10.97 9.52 -6.59
C GLU A 215 -9.97 10.47 -7.25
N ASP A 216 -9.50 11.49 -6.51
CA ASP A 216 -8.50 12.43 -7.03
C ASP A 216 -7.18 11.73 -7.35
N LEU A 217 -6.71 10.87 -6.45
CA LEU A 217 -5.54 10.04 -6.69
C LEU A 217 -5.77 9.11 -7.89
N GLY A 218 -6.95 8.50 -7.99
CA GLY A 218 -7.32 7.64 -9.11
C GLY A 218 -7.24 8.39 -10.45
N ARG A 219 -7.82 9.60 -10.53
CA ARG A 219 -7.77 10.46 -11.73
C ARG A 219 -6.34 10.84 -12.12
N GLN A 220 -5.52 11.22 -11.14
CA GLN A 220 -4.11 11.58 -11.37
C GLN A 220 -3.31 10.37 -11.88
N LEU A 221 -3.51 9.18 -11.30
CA LEU A 221 -2.89 7.94 -11.76
C LEU A 221 -3.33 7.57 -13.18
N ALA A 222 -4.64 7.69 -13.50
CA ALA A 222 -5.16 7.45 -14.83
C ALA A 222 -4.54 8.39 -15.88
N ALA A 223 -4.46 9.67 -15.55
CA ALA A 223 -3.82 10.67 -16.41
C ALA A 223 -2.33 10.36 -16.62
N TRP A 224 -1.59 10.05 -15.55
CA TRP A 224 -0.17 9.69 -15.63
C TRP A 224 0.09 8.45 -16.49
N LEU A 225 -0.81 7.46 -16.48
CA LEU A 225 -0.69 6.23 -17.28
C LEU A 225 -1.10 6.42 -18.76
N LYS A 226 -2.02 7.35 -19.04
CA LYS A 226 -2.46 7.64 -20.41
C LYS A 226 -1.40 8.39 -21.20
N ASP A 227 -0.54 9.11 -20.51
CA ASP A 227 0.40 10.00 -21.14
C ASP A 227 1.78 9.39 -21.36
N GLY A 228 2.08 9.14 -22.63
CA GLY A 228 3.41 9.46 -23.11
C GLY A 228 3.66 10.98 -23.15
N ALA A 229 2.72 11.84 -22.75
CA ALA A 229 2.76 13.28 -22.70
C ALA A 229 2.51 13.77 -21.28
N ALA A 230 3.28 14.74 -20.85
CA ALA A 230 3.20 15.60 -19.65
C ALA A 230 2.31 15.11 -18.48
N ALA A 231 2.92 15.05 -17.28
CA ALA A 231 2.17 15.00 -16.03
C ALA A 231 0.97 15.96 -16.09
N PRO A 232 -0.24 15.58 -15.60
CA PRO A 232 -1.30 16.55 -15.45
C PRO A 232 -0.71 17.69 -14.62
N ALA A 233 -0.85 18.92 -15.12
CA ALA A 233 -0.58 20.08 -14.33
C ALA A 233 -1.33 19.87 -13.02
N GLN A 234 -0.63 19.87 -11.90
CA GLN A 234 -1.23 20.12 -10.62
C GLN A 234 -2.20 21.29 -10.83
N PRO A 235 -3.41 21.29 -10.24
CA PRO A 235 -4.21 22.49 -10.24
C PRO A 235 -3.26 23.59 -9.81
N ALA A 236 -3.03 24.57 -10.67
CA ALA A 236 -1.96 25.53 -10.59
C ALA A 236 -1.81 26.09 -9.16
N ALA A 237 -1.05 25.44 -8.34
CA ALA A 237 -0.21 26.08 -7.40
C ALA A 237 0.81 26.80 -8.30
N ALA A 238 0.77 28.11 -8.32
CA ALA A 238 1.59 28.97 -9.12
C ALA A 238 3.00 28.39 -9.28
N ALA A 239 3.59 28.54 -10.47
CA ALA A 239 4.99 28.24 -10.75
C ALA A 239 5.86 28.87 -9.65
N GLY A 240 5.99 28.12 -8.56
CA GLY A 240 6.81 28.39 -7.40
C GLY A 240 7.74 27.20 -7.30
N THR A 241 9.01 27.47 -7.24
CA THR A 241 10.10 26.60 -6.77
C THR A 241 9.54 25.51 -5.87
N GLU A 242 9.81 24.23 -6.18
CA GLU A 242 9.46 23.10 -5.28
C GLU A 242 9.91 23.50 -3.87
N GLU A 243 8.95 23.54 -2.94
CA GLU A 243 9.30 23.85 -1.56
C GLU A 243 10.36 22.88 -1.08
N PRO A 244 11.44 23.36 -0.48
CA PRO A 244 12.51 22.52 0.03
C PRO A 244 11.95 21.40 0.92
N LEU A 245 12.53 20.21 0.82
CA LEU A 245 12.10 19.03 1.57
C LEU A 245 11.81 19.30 3.06
N PRO A 246 12.64 20.07 3.80
CA PRO A 246 12.34 20.41 5.20
C PRO A 246 11.04 21.19 5.39
N ILE A 247 10.71 22.10 4.46
CA ILE A 247 9.47 22.90 4.54
C ILE A 247 8.25 22.02 4.32
N ARG A 248 8.31 21.08 3.37
CA ARG A 248 7.24 20.12 3.14
C ARG A 248 7.00 19.23 4.36
N ILE A 249 8.06 18.75 5.00
CA ILE A 249 7.96 17.96 6.23
C ILE A 249 7.36 18.80 7.37
N ALA A 250 7.80 20.05 7.54
CA ALA A 250 7.26 20.96 8.55
C ALA A 250 5.75 21.21 8.34
N THR A 251 5.30 21.32 7.09
CA THR A 251 3.87 21.43 6.75
C THR A 251 3.11 20.19 7.19
N HIS A 252 3.63 18.98 6.93
CA HIS A 252 3.02 17.73 7.39
C HIS A 252 2.96 17.63 8.91
N ILE A 253 4.01 18.05 9.62
CA ILE A 253 4.01 18.11 11.10
C ILE A 253 2.88 19.03 11.60
N SER A 254 2.72 20.22 11.01
CA SER A 254 1.70 21.17 11.43
C SER A 254 0.27 20.64 11.21
N GLN A 255 0.07 19.80 10.23
CA GLN A 255 -1.22 19.18 9.86
C GLN A 255 -1.49 17.86 10.58
N ALA A 256 -0.50 17.28 11.27
CA ALA A 256 -0.67 16.02 11.98
C ALA A 256 -1.77 16.13 13.05
N ALA A 257 -2.73 15.22 13.02
CA ALA A 257 -3.88 15.20 13.92
C ALA A 257 -3.67 14.28 15.13
N THR A 258 -2.68 13.38 15.10
CA THR A 258 -2.44 12.40 16.17
C THR A 258 -0.95 12.26 16.48
N VAL A 259 -0.64 11.88 17.73
CA VAL A 259 0.74 11.57 18.19
C VAL A 259 1.36 10.44 17.38
N ARG A 260 0.54 9.48 16.92
CA ARG A 260 1.01 8.37 16.08
C ARG A 260 1.53 8.88 14.73
N THR A 261 0.83 9.83 14.11
CA THR A 261 1.29 10.47 12.85
C THR A 261 2.63 11.17 13.07
N LEU A 262 2.78 11.91 14.18
CA LEU A 262 4.05 12.56 14.53
C LEU A 262 5.20 11.56 14.70
N GLY A 263 4.95 10.42 15.36
CA GLY A 263 5.97 9.36 15.52
C GLY A 263 6.48 8.84 14.16
N ARG A 264 5.59 8.64 13.19
CA ARG A 264 5.99 8.20 11.83
C ARG A 264 6.77 9.25 11.06
N ILE A 265 6.40 10.52 11.22
CA ILE A 265 7.16 11.63 10.63
C ILE A 265 8.56 11.67 11.24
N ALA A 266 8.70 11.44 12.56
CA ALA A 266 9.99 11.34 13.23
C ALA A 266 10.85 10.20 12.66
N ASP A 267 10.28 8.98 12.52
CA ASP A 267 10.97 7.85 11.90
C ASP A 267 11.45 8.18 10.47
N ARG A 268 10.63 8.91 9.71
CA ARG A 268 10.99 9.33 8.36
C ARG A 268 12.10 10.38 8.33
N ILE A 269 12.10 11.34 9.27
CA ILE A 269 13.19 12.32 9.43
C ILE A 269 14.50 11.59 9.70
N ASP A 270 14.50 10.57 10.57
CA ASP A 270 15.70 9.80 10.89
C ASP A 270 16.22 9.01 9.67
N ALA A 271 15.31 8.45 8.86
CA ALA A 271 15.67 7.81 7.61
C ALA A 271 16.29 8.80 6.61
N LEU A 272 15.66 9.97 6.40
CA LEU A 272 16.13 11.00 5.48
C LEU A 272 17.49 11.58 5.91
N LEU A 273 17.73 11.70 7.21
CA LEU A 273 19.03 12.10 7.76
C LEU A 273 20.09 11.04 7.46
N SER A 274 19.78 9.77 7.68
CA SER A 274 20.70 8.66 7.38
C SER A 274 21.01 8.51 5.89
N GLU A 275 20.06 8.88 5.02
CA GLU A 275 20.19 8.92 3.56
C GLU A 275 20.96 10.17 3.05
N GLY A 276 21.30 11.12 3.94
CA GLY A 276 21.95 12.38 3.59
C GLY A 276 21.06 13.37 2.84
N GLN A 277 19.73 13.20 2.90
CA GLN A 277 18.74 14.08 2.28
C GLN A 277 18.36 15.26 3.20
N LEU A 278 18.64 15.17 4.48
CA LEU A 278 18.54 16.24 5.48
C LEU A 278 19.91 16.46 6.13
N THR A 279 20.15 17.70 6.57
CA THR A 279 21.29 18.01 7.46
C THR A 279 20.88 17.78 8.92
N ASP A 280 21.88 17.66 9.82
CA ASP A 280 21.64 17.53 11.25
C ASP A 280 20.81 18.70 11.80
N ASP A 281 21.10 19.95 11.38
CA ASP A 281 20.36 21.14 11.78
C ASP A 281 18.88 21.05 11.31
N GLN A 282 18.64 20.66 10.05
CA GLN A 282 17.28 20.51 9.52
C GLN A 282 16.48 19.43 10.26
N ALA A 283 17.11 18.31 10.57
CA ALA A 283 16.48 17.23 11.32
C ALA A 283 16.17 17.68 12.77
N SER A 284 17.04 18.47 13.40
CA SER A 284 16.82 19.05 14.72
C SER A 284 15.63 19.99 14.73
N ASP A 285 15.54 20.94 13.78
CA ASP A 285 14.42 21.87 13.68
C ASP A 285 13.08 21.17 13.48
N LEU A 286 13.06 20.09 12.67
CA LEU A 286 11.87 19.30 12.43
C LEU A 286 11.44 18.50 13.66
N ARG A 287 12.38 17.95 14.45
CA ARG A 287 12.07 17.28 15.72
C ARG A 287 11.49 18.25 16.75
N GLU A 288 12.02 19.47 16.84
CA GLU A 288 11.42 20.50 17.69
C GLU A 288 10.00 20.89 17.22
N ALA A 289 9.74 20.89 15.91
CA ALA A 289 8.40 21.12 15.39
C ALA A 289 7.44 19.98 15.77
N ILE A 290 7.92 18.73 15.78
CA ILE A 290 7.16 17.57 16.27
C ILE A 290 6.80 17.74 17.75
N ASP A 291 7.76 18.12 18.59
CA ASP A 291 7.53 18.30 20.03
C ASP A 291 6.50 19.40 20.28
N ARG A 292 6.61 20.54 19.60
CA ARG A 292 5.61 21.62 19.68
C ARG A 292 4.22 21.16 19.25
N ARG A 293 4.12 20.35 18.20
CA ARG A 293 2.83 19.84 17.72
C ARG A 293 2.28 18.78 18.65
N HIS A 294 3.13 17.94 19.25
CA HIS A 294 2.77 16.96 20.26
C HIS A 294 2.08 17.64 21.47
N ASP A 295 2.67 18.71 22.00
CA ASP A 295 2.10 19.46 23.11
C ASP A 295 0.73 20.12 22.79
N VAL A 296 0.45 20.36 21.49
CA VAL A 296 -0.86 20.86 21.02
C VAL A 296 -1.90 19.70 20.96
N ILE A 297 -1.47 18.49 20.57
CA ILE A 297 -2.35 17.32 20.43
C ILE A 297 -2.64 16.71 21.81
N GLU A 298 -1.63 16.63 22.67
CA GLU A 298 -1.73 16.16 24.06
C GLU A 298 -1.17 17.23 25.00
N PRO A 299 -2.00 18.22 25.37
CA PRO A 299 -1.59 19.24 26.33
C PRO A 299 -1.23 18.60 27.68
N LYS A 300 -0.04 18.88 28.19
CA LYS A 300 0.34 18.47 29.54
C LYS A 300 -0.67 19.06 30.53
N GLU A 301 -1.38 18.23 31.27
CA GLU A 301 -2.21 18.71 32.39
C GLU A 301 -1.35 19.57 33.30
N SER A 302 -1.75 20.83 33.45
CA SER A 302 -1.12 21.72 34.43
C SER A 302 -1.37 21.16 35.81
N VAL A 303 -0.32 20.65 36.44
CA VAL A 303 -0.32 20.32 37.87
C VAL A 303 -0.25 21.67 38.59
N ASP A 304 -1.36 22.36 38.63
CA ASP A 304 -1.52 23.53 39.48
C ASP A 304 -2.42 23.18 40.68
N GLY A 305 -1.75 23.08 41.83
CA GLY A 305 -2.21 23.64 43.07
C GLY A 305 -3.24 22.85 43.86
N VAL A 306 -2.74 21.97 44.73
CA VAL A 306 -3.35 21.85 46.07
C VAL A 306 -2.40 22.56 47.05
N ALA A 307 -2.80 23.75 47.42
CA ALA A 307 -2.38 24.36 48.67
C ALA A 307 -3.52 24.25 49.66
#